data_073ab5fc398c0d647c9eb9e7742ded38
#
_entry.id   073ab5fc398c0d647c9eb9e7742ded38
#
_cell.length_a   1.000
_cell.length_b   1.000
_cell.length_c   1.000
_cell.angle_alpha   90.00
_cell.angle_beta   90.00
_cell.angle_gamma   90.00
#
_symmetry.space_group_name_H-M   'P 1'
#
loop_
_entity.id
_entity.type
_entity.pdbx_description
1 polymer ?
#
loop_
_entity_poly.entity_id
_entity_poly.type
_entity_poly.pdbx_seq_one_letter_code
_entity_poly.pdbx_strand_id
1 'polypeptide(L)'
;MANLFIQHTSASLTINENADPDVRRDMEVALNKIVPATWTRDGTFRHTDEGDDDMPGHVKASLMGPSLNIPIKNGRLALGTWQGIYLNEHRDQGGWGGGHTRRVIITLQGQS
;
A
#
# COMPACT_ATOMS: atom_id res chain seq x y z
N MET A 1 -7.27 19.60 6.18
CA MET A 1 -6.28 18.64 5.64
C MET A 1 -6.35 17.34 6.43
N ALA A 2 -6.52 16.25 5.77
CA ALA A 2 -6.43 14.93 6.37
C ALA A 2 -5.09 14.31 6.02
N ASN A 3 -4.36 13.84 7.03
CA ASN A 3 -3.13 13.08 6.85
C ASN A 3 -3.38 11.63 7.27
N LEU A 4 -3.03 10.69 6.40
CA LEU A 4 -3.06 9.27 6.68
C LEU A 4 -1.64 8.74 6.63
N PHE A 5 -1.24 8.01 7.66
CA PHE A 5 0.12 7.47 7.75
C PHE A 5 0.06 6.01 8.18
N ILE A 6 0.66 5.11 7.39
CA ILE A 6 0.71 3.70 7.72
C ILE A 6 2.02 3.37 8.45
N GLN A 7 1.91 2.62 9.54
CA GLN A 7 3.03 2.30 10.43
C GLN A 7 3.60 0.91 10.11
N HIS A 8 3.88 0.65 8.83
CA HIS A 8 4.35 -0.67 8.39
C HIS A 8 5.37 -0.54 7.27
N THR A 9 6.19 -1.58 7.11
CA THR A 9 7.27 -1.62 6.13
C THR A 9 6.96 -2.45 4.89
N SER A 10 5.81 -3.13 4.87
CA SER A 10 5.38 -3.97 3.73
C SER A 10 3.93 -3.71 3.34
N ALA A 11 3.45 -2.52 3.60
CA ALA A 11 2.17 -2.02 3.16
C ALA A 11 2.29 -0.54 2.84
N SER A 12 1.38 0.00 2.06
CA SER A 12 1.43 1.38 1.62
C SER A 12 0.04 1.99 1.50
N LEU A 13 0.01 3.30 1.27
CA LEU A 13 -1.22 4.05 1.03
C LEU A 13 -1.13 4.76 -0.31
N THR A 14 -2.17 4.63 -1.13
CA THR A 14 -2.26 5.33 -2.39
C THR A 14 -3.69 5.80 -2.67
N ILE A 15 -3.82 6.65 -3.67
CA ILE A 15 -5.11 7.09 -4.19
C ILE A 15 -5.14 6.77 -5.67
N ASN A 16 -6.17 6.06 -6.11
CA ASN A 16 -6.38 5.80 -7.52
C ASN A 16 -7.85 5.45 -7.75
N GLU A 17 -8.18 5.03 -8.96
CA GLU A 17 -9.54 4.67 -9.31
C GLU A 17 -10.06 3.55 -8.41
N ASN A 18 -11.24 3.74 -7.85
CA ASN A 18 -11.88 2.77 -6.96
C ASN A 18 -13.29 2.44 -7.42
N ALA A 19 -13.50 2.29 -8.71
CA ALA A 19 -14.81 1.93 -9.27
C ALA A 19 -14.77 0.53 -9.91
N ASP A 20 -13.76 0.26 -10.72
CA ASP A 20 -13.59 -1.01 -11.41
C ASP A 20 -12.68 -1.94 -10.60
N PRO A 21 -13.17 -3.14 -10.16
CA PRO A 21 -12.33 -4.10 -9.43
C PRO A 21 -11.09 -4.54 -10.20
N ASP A 22 -11.10 -4.49 -11.51
CA ASP A 22 -9.96 -4.88 -12.34
C ASP A 22 -8.76 -3.95 -12.18
N VAL A 23 -8.97 -2.70 -11.77
CA VAL A 23 -7.85 -1.78 -11.48
C VAL A 23 -6.98 -2.35 -10.37
N ARG A 24 -7.57 -2.86 -9.29
CA ARG A 24 -6.82 -3.45 -8.18
C ARG A 24 -6.06 -4.70 -8.62
N ARG A 25 -6.71 -5.55 -9.39
CA ARG A 25 -6.08 -6.75 -9.94
C ARG A 25 -4.90 -6.40 -10.84
N ASP A 26 -5.08 -5.44 -11.73
CA ASP A 26 -4.03 -5.05 -12.68
C ASP A 26 -2.87 -4.34 -11.98
N MET A 27 -3.14 -3.57 -10.93
CA MET A 27 -2.08 -2.97 -10.12
C MET A 27 -1.20 -4.06 -9.47
N GLU A 28 -1.81 -5.10 -8.93
CA GLU A 28 -1.07 -6.22 -8.34
C GLU A 28 -0.23 -6.94 -9.40
N VAL A 29 -0.81 -7.22 -10.56
CA VAL A 29 -0.09 -7.85 -11.67
C VAL A 29 1.12 -7.01 -12.09
N ALA A 30 0.93 -5.71 -12.25
CA ALA A 30 2.00 -4.79 -12.64
C ALA A 30 3.11 -4.72 -11.59
N LEU A 31 2.75 -4.57 -10.32
CA LEU A 31 3.73 -4.50 -9.23
C LEU A 31 4.53 -5.79 -9.10
N ASN A 32 3.90 -6.94 -9.28
CA ASN A 32 4.59 -8.23 -9.23
C ASN A 32 5.57 -8.41 -10.38
N LYS A 33 5.34 -7.78 -11.51
CA LYS A 33 6.29 -7.77 -12.63
C LYS A 33 7.42 -6.78 -12.42
N ILE A 34 7.15 -5.64 -11.80
CA ILE A 34 8.16 -4.62 -11.52
C ILE A 34 9.11 -5.09 -10.42
N VAL A 35 8.56 -5.73 -9.38
CA VAL A 35 9.33 -6.26 -8.25
C VAL A 35 8.96 -7.72 -8.05
N PRO A 36 9.56 -8.66 -8.80
CA PRO A 36 9.14 -10.06 -8.75
C PRO A 36 9.66 -10.77 -7.50
N ALA A 37 8.84 -11.67 -6.97
CA ALA A 37 9.19 -12.48 -5.80
C ALA A 37 10.36 -13.43 -6.06
N THR A 38 10.64 -13.77 -7.32
CA THR A 38 11.75 -14.62 -7.70
C THR A 38 13.12 -14.04 -7.30
N TRP A 39 13.21 -12.71 -7.12
CA TRP A 39 14.46 -12.09 -6.67
C TRP A 39 14.87 -12.51 -5.26
N THR A 40 13.92 -12.97 -4.46
CA THR A 40 14.21 -13.53 -3.13
C THR A 40 14.94 -14.87 -3.25
N ARG A 41 14.62 -15.67 -4.27
CA ARG A 41 15.14 -17.03 -4.44
C ARG A 41 16.34 -17.13 -5.38
N ASP A 42 16.55 -16.14 -6.24
CA ASP A 42 17.59 -16.20 -7.28
C ASP A 42 18.91 -15.54 -6.89
N GLY A 43 19.04 -15.10 -5.64
CA GLY A 43 20.25 -14.47 -5.14
C GLY A 43 20.30 -12.96 -5.32
N THR A 44 19.28 -12.34 -5.91
CA THR A 44 19.24 -10.88 -6.08
C THR A 44 19.14 -10.19 -4.72
N PHE A 45 18.26 -10.68 -3.85
CA PHE A 45 18.07 -10.13 -2.51
C PHE A 45 18.84 -10.94 -1.47
N ARG A 46 19.25 -10.26 -0.38
CA ARG A 46 19.90 -10.88 0.78
C ARG A 46 18.94 -11.05 1.96
N HIS A 47 17.92 -10.21 2.05
CA HIS A 47 16.93 -10.26 3.11
C HIS A 47 15.83 -11.27 2.71
N THR A 48 16.04 -12.54 3.08
CA THR A 48 15.24 -13.64 2.54
C THR A 48 14.62 -14.57 3.58
N ASP A 49 14.77 -14.27 4.87
CA ASP A 49 14.37 -15.20 5.93
C ASP A 49 12.88 -15.22 6.24
N GLU A 50 12.12 -14.24 5.79
CA GLU A 50 10.72 -14.07 6.17
C GLU A 50 9.72 -14.39 5.04
N GLY A 51 10.16 -15.12 4.03
CA GLY A 51 9.32 -15.54 2.91
C GLY A 51 9.66 -14.82 1.61
N ASP A 52 9.14 -15.36 0.50
CA ASP A 52 9.45 -14.88 -0.83
C ASP A 52 8.92 -13.49 -1.12
N ASP A 53 7.84 -13.10 -0.44
CA ASP A 53 7.17 -11.82 -0.67
C ASP A 53 7.60 -10.70 0.29
N ASP A 54 8.51 -11.00 1.23
CA ASP A 54 8.88 -10.01 2.25
C ASP A 54 9.73 -8.87 1.69
N MET A 55 10.90 -9.15 1.15
CA MET A 55 11.73 -8.09 0.58
C MET A 55 11.07 -7.39 -0.60
N PRO A 56 10.41 -8.12 -1.53
CA PRO A 56 9.60 -7.45 -2.54
C PRO A 56 8.54 -6.53 -1.94
N GLY A 57 7.90 -6.93 -0.84
CA GLY A 57 6.94 -6.10 -0.13
C GLY A 57 7.55 -4.80 0.41
N HIS A 58 8.76 -4.87 0.94
CA HIS A 58 9.49 -3.67 1.39
C HIS A 58 9.79 -2.71 0.23
N VAL A 59 10.20 -3.24 -0.91
CA VAL A 59 10.46 -2.41 -2.10
C VAL A 59 9.18 -1.76 -2.60
N LYS A 60 8.10 -2.54 -2.72
CA LYS A 60 6.80 -2.02 -3.16
C LYS A 60 6.30 -0.93 -2.22
N ALA A 61 6.39 -1.14 -0.90
CA ALA A 61 5.98 -0.14 0.08
C ALA A 61 6.78 1.16 -0.08
N SER A 62 8.09 1.05 -0.34
CA SER A 62 8.94 2.22 -0.57
C SER A 62 8.59 2.96 -1.85
N LEU A 63 8.22 2.23 -2.90
CA LEU A 63 7.83 2.83 -4.17
C LEU A 63 6.47 3.54 -4.09
N MET A 64 5.52 2.94 -3.37
CA MET A 64 4.15 3.43 -3.29
C MET A 64 3.95 4.53 -2.24
N GLY A 65 4.64 4.41 -1.11
CA GLY A 65 4.67 5.44 -0.08
C GLY A 65 3.84 5.14 1.16
N PRO A 66 4.21 5.78 2.30
CA PRO A 66 3.58 5.50 3.59
C PRO A 66 2.47 6.47 3.98
N SER A 67 2.29 7.58 3.27
CA SER A 67 1.37 8.61 3.72
C SER A 67 0.63 9.30 2.59
N LEU A 68 -0.53 9.84 2.93
CA LEU A 68 -1.35 10.65 2.03
C LEU A 68 -1.73 11.94 2.73
N ASN A 69 -1.75 13.04 1.98
CA ASN A 69 -2.34 14.29 2.40
C ASN A 69 -3.52 14.61 1.49
N ILE A 70 -4.71 14.72 2.07
CA ILE A 70 -5.93 14.92 1.32
C ILE A 70 -6.60 16.21 1.80
N PRO A 71 -6.89 17.17 0.91
CA PRO A 71 -7.63 18.36 1.28
C PRO A 71 -9.02 18.01 1.78
N ILE A 72 -9.54 18.81 2.69
CA ILE A 72 -10.92 18.70 3.16
C ILE A 72 -11.67 19.92 2.62
N LYS A 73 -12.82 19.67 2.01
CA LYS A 73 -13.69 20.70 1.47
C LYS A 73 -15.13 20.39 1.84
N ASN A 74 -15.83 21.37 2.43
CA ASN A 74 -17.21 21.23 2.86
C ASN A 74 -17.44 20.00 3.76
N GLY A 75 -16.52 19.74 4.68
CA GLY A 75 -16.60 18.64 5.62
C GLY A 75 -16.31 17.27 5.02
N ARG A 76 -15.77 17.20 3.82
CA ARG A 76 -15.50 15.94 3.12
C ARG A 76 -14.08 15.92 2.56
N LEU A 77 -13.54 14.73 2.38
CA LEU A 77 -12.30 14.56 1.64
C LEU A 77 -12.51 15.01 0.20
N ALA A 78 -11.63 15.89 -0.29
CA ALA A 78 -11.76 16.46 -1.64
C ALA A 78 -11.23 15.50 -2.70
N LEU A 79 -11.73 14.27 -2.71
CA LEU A 79 -11.37 13.27 -3.72
C LEU A 79 -12.18 13.51 -5.00
N GLY A 80 -11.58 13.18 -6.13
CA GLY A 80 -12.30 13.15 -7.40
C GLY A 80 -13.33 12.02 -7.42
N THR A 81 -14.22 12.05 -8.40
CA THR A 81 -15.33 11.10 -8.52
C THR A 81 -14.90 9.64 -8.50
N TRP A 82 -13.78 9.34 -9.16
CA TRP A 82 -13.29 7.97 -9.29
C TRP A 82 -12.23 7.61 -8.27
N GLN A 83 -11.71 8.58 -7.53
CA GLN A 83 -10.63 8.35 -6.58
C GLN A 83 -11.11 7.68 -5.31
N GLY A 84 -10.32 6.75 -4.82
CA GLY A 84 -10.50 6.15 -3.51
C GLY A 84 -9.15 5.92 -2.84
N ILE A 85 -9.16 5.78 -1.54
CA ILE A 85 -7.97 5.49 -0.76
C ILE A 85 -7.74 3.99 -0.79
N TYR A 86 -6.51 3.59 -1.13
CA TYR A 86 -6.09 2.19 -1.07
C TYR A 86 -5.11 1.97 0.08
N LEU A 87 -5.40 0.98 0.89
CA LEU A 87 -4.40 0.34 1.72
C LEU A 87 -3.86 -0.84 0.92
N ASN A 88 -2.61 -0.75 0.51
CA ASN A 88 -1.97 -1.78 -0.31
C ASN A 88 -1.22 -2.75 0.59
N GLU A 89 -1.69 -3.99 0.62
CA GLU A 89 -1.03 -5.07 1.33
C GLU A 89 -0.02 -5.73 0.37
N HIS A 90 1.26 -5.66 0.70
CA HIS A 90 2.31 -6.20 -0.17
C HIS A 90 2.82 -7.58 0.25
N ARG A 91 2.18 -8.19 1.25
CA ARG A 91 2.46 -9.55 1.70
C ARG A 91 1.27 -10.45 1.39
N ASP A 92 1.38 -11.24 0.32
CA ASP A 92 0.30 -12.13 -0.12
C ASP A 92 0.10 -13.30 0.82
N GLN A 93 1.19 -13.77 1.41
CA GLN A 93 1.17 -14.90 2.32
C GLN A 93 1.40 -14.38 3.73
N GLY A 94 0.38 -13.77 4.26
CA GLY A 94 0.45 -13.32 5.64
C GLY A 94 0.95 -14.44 6.51
N GLY A 95 2.11 -14.30 7.08
CA GLY A 95 2.77 -15.21 7.98
C GLY A 95 2.03 -16.46 8.41
N TRP A 96 2.16 -16.86 9.63
CA TRP A 96 1.52 -18.08 10.18
C TRP A 96 0.00 -17.95 10.22
N GLY A 97 -0.71 -18.37 9.16
CA GLY A 97 -2.16 -18.46 9.20
C GLY A 97 -2.92 -17.31 8.54
N GLY A 98 -2.30 -16.54 7.69
CA GLY A 98 -2.98 -15.52 6.87
C GLY A 98 -2.69 -14.10 7.32
N GLY A 99 -3.15 -13.15 6.62
CA GLY A 99 -2.97 -11.71 6.67
C GLY A 99 -2.22 -11.04 7.83
N HIS A 100 -1.78 -9.83 7.59
CA HIS A 100 -1.14 -9.00 8.61
C HIS A 100 -2.11 -7.96 9.13
N THR A 101 -2.04 -7.68 10.43
CA THR A 101 -2.75 -6.53 10.99
C THR A 101 -1.99 -5.27 10.62
N ARG A 102 -2.68 -4.29 10.04
CA ARG A 102 -2.10 -3.02 9.64
C ARG A 102 -2.70 -1.87 10.44
N ARG A 103 -1.89 -0.87 10.74
CA ARG A 103 -2.29 0.31 11.51
C ARG A 103 -2.08 1.56 10.68
N VAL A 104 -3.11 2.39 10.63
CA VAL A 104 -3.07 3.69 9.96
C VAL A 104 -3.43 4.77 10.97
N ILE A 105 -2.59 5.79 11.06
CA ILE A 105 -2.88 6.96 11.88
C ILE A 105 -3.51 8.01 11.00
N ILE A 106 -4.64 8.55 11.45
CA ILE A 106 -5.35 9.62 10.74
C ILE A 106 -5.28 10.88 11.59
N THR A 107 -4.76 11.94 11.00
CA THR A 107 -4.69 13.26 11.63
C THR A 107 -5.48 14.25 10.81
N LEU A 108 -6.39 14.96 11.45
CA LEU A 108 -7.19 15.99 10.82
C LEU A 108 -6.75 17.36 11.30
N GLN A 109 -6.51 18.27 10.38
CA GLN A 109 -6.23 19.68 10.67
C GLN A 109 -7.18 20.52 9.86
N GLY A 110 -7.77 21.50 10.51
CA GLY A 110 -8.69 22.41 9.86
C GLY A 110 -8.89 23.67 10.69
N GLN A 111 -9.65 24.59 10.14
CA GLN A 111 -10.10 25.78 10.83
C GLN A 111 -11.58 25.68 11.08
N SER A 112 -11.98 26.00 12.26
CA SER A 112 -13.41 26.10 12.64
C SER A 112 -14.02 27.40 12.11
#